data_71254fc70a586ac9dd9788e29c1b6fe2
#
_entry.id   71254fc70a586ac9dd9788e29c1b6fe2
#
_cell.length_a   1.000
_cell.length_b   1.000
_cell.length_c   1.000
_cell.angle_alpha   90.00
_cell.angle_beta   90.00
_cell.angle_gamma   90.00
#
_symmetry.space_group_name_H-M   'P 1'
#
loop_
_entity.id
_entity.type
_entity.pdbx_description
1 polymer ?
#
loop_
_entity_poly.entity_id
_entity_poly.type
_entity_poly.pdbx_seq_one_letter_code
_entity_poly.pdbx_strand_id
1 'polypeptide(L)'
;MGICGRFPAELTFRSCCRKALVSKKYDESGTGVNVHNVAAIVSVGILLLVNACGGGNKDTSFTAANVQPVTVDPGPTRNVNLLFTTVTICTPGSALNCQSIDHVLVDTGSTGLRILSSLISPTPLLQQQTDAGGNPTVECGQFADGYTWGPVKVADVRISGELASSTPIQVIGDPAFSAVPASCSSIGPAENTAQALGANGVLGVGVFQQDCGVACAQTAIPGTYYICPSSGCQTAQASLSQQLQNPVGMFSRDNNGVIIALPSVPAIGAAGVSGSLIFGIGTQGNNLPGIAQIIQVDPNTGMFTTILNKFTYSNSFIDSGSNALYFANTNIPVCSSNSAFDCPVSTQTLSATNQGTGSAANTVNFNVANAQTLFAANPSFFAFGNLAGTNSDTTRFDWGLPFFFGRKVFVAIEGQNTPAGVGPYMAY
;
A
#
# COMPACT_ATOMS: atom_id res chain seq x y z
N MET A 1 25.67 29.05 17.79
CA MET A 1 25.89 27.68 18.24
C MET A 1 24.51 27.02 18.28
N GLY A 2 24.11 26.39 17.20
CA GLY A 2 22.82 25.71 17.06
C GLY A 2 23.05 24.22 17.23
N ILE A 3 22.45 23.64 18.23
CA ILE A 3 22.44 22.18 18.44
C ILE A 3 21.39 21.61 17.50
N CYS A 4 21.87 21.06 16.39
CA CYS A 4 21.03 20.24 15.49
C CYS A 4 20.78 18.91 16.20
N GLY A 5 19.61 18.78 16.85
CA GLY A 5 19.16 17.52 17.40
C GLY A 5 18.96 16.51 16.28
N ARG A 6 19.69 15.40 16.33
CA ARG A 6 19.47 14.24 15.47
C ARG A 6 18.07 13.70 15.78
N PHE A 7 17.14 13.87 14.86
CA PHE A 7 15.93 13.09 14.85
C PHE A 7 16.29 11.62 14.58
N PRO A 8 15.71 10.65 15.28
CA PRO A 8 15.90 9.24 14.96
C PRO A 8 15.49 8.98 13.52
N ALA A 9 16.33 8.31 12.77
CA ALA A 9 16.12 8.00 11.35
C ALA A 9 14.82 7.21 11.06
N GLU A 10 14.24 6.55 12.05
CA GLU A 10 13.03 5.76 11.97
C GLU A 10 11.75 6.56 11.65
N LEU A 11 11.75 7.87 11.89
CA LEU A 11 10.59 8.73 11.62
C LEU A 11 10.49 9.19 10.16
N THR A 12 11.46 8.89 9.31
CA THR A 12 11.50 9.35 7.92
C THR A 12 10.94 8.35 6.92
N PHE A 13 10.66 7.11 7.34
CA PHE A 13 10.10 6.10 6.47
C PHE A 13 8.57 6.16 6.50
N ARG A 14 8.03 7.10 5.75
CA ARG A 14 6.58 7.29 5.64
C ARG A 14 6.21 7.41 4.17
N SER A 15 5.16 6.70 3.82
CA SER A 15 4.60 6.60 2.48
C SER A 15 4.57 7.94 1.75
N CYS A 16 5.21 7.98 0.58
CA CYS A 16 5.19 9.14 -0.32
C CYS A 16 4.01 9.06 -1.30
N CYS A 17 2.80 8.73 -0.83
CA CYS A 17 1.62 8.75 -1.68
C CYS A 17 1.24 10.15 -2.11
N ARG A 18 1.73 10.61 -3.25
CA ARG A 18 1.15 11.79 -3.92
C ARG A 18 -0.05 11.38 -4.75
N LYS A 19 -1.22 11.81 -4.33
CA LYS A 19 -2.46 11.68 -5.09
C LYS A 19 -2.49 12.71 -6.19
N ALA A 20 -2.59 12.24 -7.44
CA ALA A 20 -2.98 13.10 -8.53
C ALA A 20 -4.50 13.29 -8.51
N LEU A 21 -4.98 14.37 -7.91
CA LEU A 21 -6.37 14.77 -7.98
C LEU A 21 -6.72 15.23 -9.42
N VAL A 22 -7.20 14.31 -10.24
CA VAL A 22 -7.88 14.64 -11.49
C VAL A 22 -9.38 14.48 -11.27
N SER A 23 -10.04 15.50 -10.74
CA SER A 23 -11.50 15.57 -10.77
C SER A 23 -11.96 16.04 -12.15
N LYS A 24 -12.41 15.13 -12.99
CA LYS A 24 -13.29 15.47 -14.13
C LYS A 24 -14.68 14.89 -13.86
N LYS A 25 -15.65 15.78 -13.67
CA LYS A 25 -17.06 15.46 -13.84
C LYS A 25 -17.31 15.14 -15.31
N TYR A 26 -17.83 13.98 -15.60
CA TYR A 26 -18.43 13.66 -16.90
C TYR A 26 -19.94 13.63 -16.76
N ASP A 27 -20.57 14.35 -17.71
CA ASP A 27 -22.03 14.40 -17.92
C ASP A 27 -22.47 13.14 -18.67
N GLU A 28 -23.57 12.56 -18.22
CA GLU A 28 -24.18 11.41 -18.88
C GLU A 28 -25.10 11.90 -20.02
N SER A 29 -24.83 11.49 -21.24
CA SER A 29 -25.88 11.45 -22.27
C SER A 29 -25.69 10.19 -23.15
N GLY A 30 -26.71 9.34 -23.11
CA GLY A 30 -26.74 8.05 -23.74
C GLY A 30 -26.96 8.08 -25.25
N THR A 31 -26.78 6.94 -25.87
CA THR A 31 -27.71 6.37 -26.87
C THR A 31 -27.31 4.93 -27.17
N GLY A 32 -28.29 4.03 -27.12
CA GLY A 32 -28.14 2.62 -27.46
C GLY A 32 -28.26 2.36 -28.95
N VAL A 33 -27.70 1.26 -29.41
CA VAL A 33 -28.04 0.62 -30.69
C VAL A 33 -28.09 -0.91 -30.50
N ASN A 34 -29.28 -1.47 -30.77
CA ASN A 34 -29.56 -2.87 -30.98
C ASN A 34 -29.02 -3.38 -32.33
N VAL A 35 -28.51 -4.59 -32.41
CA VAL A 35 -28.58 -5.39 -33.66
C VAL A 35 -28.82 -6.84 -33.38
N HIS A 36 -29.78 -7.37 -34.16
CA HIS A 36 -30.40 -8.69 -34.16
C HIS A 36 -29.55 -9.81 -34.80
N ASN A 37 -29.85 -11.06 -34.30
CA ASN A 37 -30.04 -12.35 -34.95
C ASN A 37 -29.32 -12.70 -36.26
N VAL A 38 -28.75 -13.91 -36.34
CA VAL A 38 -29.01 -14.87 -37.41
C VAL A 38 -28.77 -16.33 -36.95
N ALA A 39 -29.57 -17.22 -37.51
CA ALA A 39 -29.98 -18.57 -37.18
C ALA A 39 -29.03 -19.73 -37.53
N ALA A 40 -29.18 -20.79 -36.79
CA ALA A 40 -29.33 -22.25 -37.05
C ALA A 40 -28.59 -22.94 -38.22
N ILE A 41 -27.93 -24.05 -37.92
CA ILE A 41 -27.95 -25.28 -38.73
C ILE A 41 -27.96 -26.49 -37.78
N VAL A 42 -28.91 -27.42 -38.08
CA VAL A 42 -29.18 -28.69 -37.45
C VAL A 42 -28.28 -29.78 -38.05
N SER A 43 -27.77 -30.69 -37.23
CA SER A 43 -27.41 -32.05 -37.68
C SER A 43 -27.62 -33.07 -36.54
N VAL A 44 -28.37 -34.09 -36.87
CA VAL A 44 -28.83 -35.23 -36.07
C VAL A 44 -27.73 -36.29 -35.97
N GLY A 45 -27.62 -36.95 -34.82
CA GLY A 45 -26.84 -38.21 -34.77
C GLY A 45 -26.53 -38.76 -33.37
N ILE A 46 -27.38 -39.68 -32.93
CA ILE A 46 -27.13 -40.86 -32.08
C ILE A 46 -26.99 -40.71 -30.56
N LEU A 47 -28.03 -41.21 -29.90
CA LEU A 47 -28.15 -41.51 -28.48
C LEU A 47 -27.14 -42.55 -28.02
N LEU A 48 -26.38 -42.26 -26.97
CA LEU A 48 -25.90 -43.24 -25.99
C LEU A 48 -26.16 -42.67 -24.60
N LEU A 49 -27.10 -43.30 -23.90
CA LEU A 49 -27.40 -43.06 -22.50
C LEU A 49 -26.23 -43.51 -21.63
N VAL A 50 -25.51 -42.56 -21.08
CA VAL A 50 -24.66 -42.76 -19.89
C VAL A 50 -25.21 -41.85 -18.82
N ASN A 51 -25.78 -42.41 -17.77
CA ASN A 51 -26.12 -41.72 -16.55
C ASN A 51 -24.84 -41.18 -15.91
N ALA A 52 -24.56 -39.92 -16.12
CA ALA A 52 -23.54 -39.17 -15.35
C ALA A 52 -24.28 -38.19 -14.45
N CYS A 53 -24.20 -38.39 -13.16
CA CYS A 53 -24.52 -37.37 -12.15
C CYS A 53 -23.87 -36.05 -12.55
N GLY A 54 -24.67 -35.09 -12.98
CA GLY A 54 -24.23 -33.75 -13.25
C GLY A 54 -23.94 -33.01 -11.97
N GLY A 55 -22.72 -33.17 -11.47
CA GLY A 55 -22.10 -32.17 -10.57
C GLY A 55 -21.64 -30.99 -11.43
N GLY A 56 -22.35 -29.88 -11.35
CA GLY A 56 -21.90 -28.64 -11.94
C GLY A 56 -20.57 -28.26 -11.29
N ASN A 57 -19.46 -28.42 -11.98
CA ASN A 57 -18.18 -27.80 -11.61
C ASN A 57 -18.38 -26.29 -11.69
N LYS A 58 -18.71 -25.68 -10.57
CA LYS A 58 -18.23 -24.34 -10.32
C LYS A 58 -16.73 -24.52 -10.18
N ASP A 59 -15.94 -24.00 -11.10
CA ASP A 59 -14.51 -23.79 -10.93
C ASP A 59 -14.33 -22.84 -9.75
N THR A 60 -14.42 -23.37 -8.53
CA THR A 60 -13.86 -22.73 -7.36
C THR A 60 -12.35 -22.90 -7.51
N SER A 61 -11.70 -21.94 -8.17
CA SER A 61 -10.26 -21.77 -8.01
C SER A 61 -10.02 -21.55 -6.51
N PHE A 62 -9.60 -22.58 -5.80
CA PHE A 62 -9.15 -22.45 -4.42
C PHE A 62 -7.89 -21.58 -4.46
N THR A 63 -8.03 -20.29 -4.17
CA THR A 63 -6.89 -19.45 -3.88
C THR A 63 -6.17 -20.08 -2.70
N ALA A 64 -4.86 -20.25 -2.78
CA ALA A 64 -4.09 -20.75 -1.63
C ALA A 64 -4.32 -19.83 -0.42
N ALA A 65 -4.35 -20.38 0.79
CA ALA A 65 -4.70 -19.63 1.99
C ALA A 65 -3.81 -18.40 2.24
N ASN A 66 -2.59 -18.41 1.71
CA ASN A 66 -1.64 -17.31 1.78
C ASN A 66 -1.67 -16.36 0.57
N VAL A 67 -2.72 -16.40 -0.27
CA VAL A 67 -2.82 -15.54 -1.47
C VAL A 67 -4.07 -14.67 -1.39
N GLN A 68 -3.87 -13.38 -1.31
CA GLN A 68 -4.91 -12.36 -1.30
C GLN A 68 -4.97 -11.69 -2.67
N PRO A 69 -6.14 -11.62 -3.33
CA PRO A 69 -6.32 -10.83 -4.54
C PRO A 69 -6.04 -9.35 -4.30
N VAL A 70 -5.38 -8.72 -5.27
CA VAL A 70 -5.19 -7.26 -5.32
C VAL A 70 -5.61 -6.75 -6.69
N THR A 71 -6.10 -5.51 -6.74
CA THR A 71 -6.54 -4.86 -7.97
C THR A 71 -6.04 -3.43 -8.06
N VAL A 72 -5.73 -2.99 -9.26
CA VAL A 72 -5.60 -1.57 -9.62
C VAL A 72 -6.83 -1.23 -10.43
N ASP A 73 -7.70 -0.40 -9.90
CA ASP A 73 -8.99 -0.04 -10.48
C ASP A 73 -9.35 1.43 -10.13
N PRO A 74 -10.53 1.95 -10.55
CA PRO A 74 -10.91 3.33 -10.24
C PRO A 74 -10.94 3.67 -8.74
N GLY A 75 -11.17 2.70 -7.88
CA GLY A 75 -11.32 2.93 -6.45
C GLY A 75 -12.36 4.00 -6.08
N PRO A 76 -12.36 4.46 -4.85
CA PRO A 76 -13.32 5.47 -4.38
C PRO A 76 -13.17 6.85 -5.05
N THR A 77 -11.99 7.16 -5.60
CA THR A 77 -11.63 8.52 -6.04
C THR A 77 -11.21 8.63 -7.50
N ARG A 78 -11.19 7.50 -8.23
CA ARG A 78 -10.73 7.43 -9.63
C ARG A 78 -9.27 7.89 -9.82
N ASN A 79 -8.44 7.73 -8.81
CA ASN A 79 -7.00 7.97 -8.90
C ASN A 79 -6.32 6.81 -9.64
N VAL A 80 -5.28 7.13 -10.41
CA VAL A 80 -4.50 6.12 -11.14
C VAL A 80 -3.47 5.46 -10.23
N ASN A 81 -3.10 4.22 -10.56
CA ASN A 81 -2.03 3.46 -9.90
C ASN A 81 -2.19 3.37 -8.37
N LEU A 82 -3.38 3.05 -7.91
CA LEU A 82 -3.60 2.67 -6.52
C LEU A 82 -3.90 1.16 -6.45
N LEU A 83 -3.14 0.45 -5.62
CA LEU A 83 -3.25 -1.00 -5.46
C LEU A 83 -4.16 -1.32 -4.27
N PHE A 84 -5.30 -1.92 -4.52
CA PHE A 84 -6.31 -2.20 -3.51
C PHE A 84 -6.45 -3.68 -3.17
N THR A 85 -6.89 -3.94 -1.95
CA THR A 85 -7.33 -5.25 -1.48
C THR A 85 -8.53 -5.11 -0.54
N THR A 86 -9.09 -6.27 -0.15
CA THR A 86 -10.13 -6.35 0.89
C THR A 86 -9.53 -6.90 2.18
N VAL A 87 -9.81 -6.25 3.29
CA VAL A 87 -9.43 -6.67 4.64
C VAL A 87 -10.68 -6.92 5.47
N THR A 88 -10.70 -7.98 6.26
CA THR A 88 -11.79 -8.24 7.20
C THR A 88 -11.32 -7.97 8.62
N ILE A 89 -12.04 -7.11 9.33
CA ILE A 89 -11.82 -6.80 10.75
C ILE A 89 -12.92 -7.45 11.59
N CYS A 90 -12.54 -8.04 12.71
CA CYS A 90 -13.47 -8.71 13.62
C CYS A 90 -13.27 -8.22 15.06
N THR A 91 -14.31 -8.33 15.87
CA THR A 91 -14.15 -8.27 17.33
C THR A 91 -13.14 -9.34 17.77
N PRO A 92 -12.12 -9.00 18.59
CA PRO A 92 -11.12 -9.98 19.03
C PRO A 92 -11.73 -11.27 19.59
N GLY A 93 -11.24 -12.40 19.10
CA GLY A 93 -11.73 -13.73 19.46
C GLY A 93 -13.06 -14.14 18.81
N SER A 94 -13.67 -13.31 17.96
CA SER A 94 -14.91 -13.65 17.27
C SER A 94 -14.67 -14.07 15.82
N ALA A 95 -15.34 -15.14 15.41
CA ALA A 95 -15.39 -15.56 14.00
C ALA A 95 -16.63 -15.01 13.26
N LEU A 96 -17.59 -14.43 14.00
CA LEU A 96 -18.92 -14.04 13.47
C LEU A 96 -19.12 -12.53 13.45
N ASN A 97 -18.56 -11.80 14.42
CA ASN A 97 -18.69 -10.35 14.51
C ASN A 97 -17.58 -9.69 13.68
N CYS A 98 -17.71 -9.77 12.37
CA CYS A 98 -16.71 -9.33 11.40
C CYS A 98 -17.33 -8.41 10.36
N GLN A 99 -16.49 -7.56 9.77
CA GLN A 99 -16.83 -6.71 8.64
C GLN A 99 -15.67 -6.72 7.64
N SER A 100 -15.98 -6.90 6.36
CA SER A 100 -15.02 -6.75 5.28
C SER A 100 -15.06 -5.33 4.75
N ILE A 101 -13.87 -4.75 4.55
CA ILE A 101 -13.65 -3.42 3.99
C ILE A 101 -12.87 -3.62 2.69
N ASP A 102 -13.44 -3.20 1.59
CA ASP A 102 -12.83 -3.22 0.27
C ASP A 102 -11.99 -1.95 0.00
N HIS A 103 -11.28 -1.91 -1.10
CA HIS A 103 -10.45 -0.78 -1.53
C HIS A 103 -9.52 -0.23 -0.41
N VAL A 104 -8.96 -1.14 0.38
CA VAL A 104 -7.86 -0.82 1.31
C VAL A 104 -6.57 -0.80 0.50
N LEU A 105 -5.85 0.33 0.53
CA LEU A 105 -4.59 0.52 -0.20
C LEU A 105 -3.51 -0.41 0.35
N VAL A 106 -2.88 -1.19 -0.51
CA VAL A 106 -1.71 -2.01 -0.14
C VAL A 106 -0.47 -1.15 -0.26
N ASP A 107 0.20 -0.93 0.87
CA ASP A 107 1.28 0.03 0.99
C ASP A 107 2.54 -0.62 1.58
N THR A 108 3.59 -0.75 0.77
CA THR A 108 4.90 -1.26 1.21
C THR A 108 5.79 -0.17 1.80
N GLY A 109 5.37 1.09 1.72
CA GLY A 109 6.04 2.25 2.32
C GLY A 109 5.60 2.53 3.76
N SER A 110 4.59 1.84 4.31
CA SER A 110 4.14 2.00 5.69
C SER A 110 3.94 0.67 6.41
N THR A 111 3.58 0.75 7.69
CA THR A 111 3.35 -0.41 8.56
C THR A 111 2.04 -0.24 9.32
N GLY A 112 1.26 -1.33 9.41
CA GLY A 112 0.02 -1.37 10.19
C GLY A 112 -1.24 -1.12 9.38
N LEU A 113 -2.38 -1.45 9.97
CA LEU A 113 -3.69 -1.28 9.36
C LEU A 113 -4.38 -0.02 9.87
N ARG A 114 -4.87 0.79 8.94
CA ARG A 114 -5.63 2.02 9.19
C ARG A 114 -6.92 1.98 8.38
N ILE A 115 -8.08 2.19 9.01
CA ILE A 115 -9.41 2.13 8.38
C ILE A 115 -10.20 3.39 8.69
N LEU A 116 -10.92 3.93 7.71
CA LEU A 116 -11.80 5.07 7.91
C LEU A 116 -12.96 4.72 8.85
N SER A 117 -13.16 5.53 9.89
CA SER A 117 -14.23 5.34 10.89
C SER A 117 -15.62 5.33 10.27
N SER A 118 -15.83 6.13 9.22
CA SER A 118 -17.10 6.24 8.50
C SER A 118 -17.54 4.93 7.80
N LEU A 119 -16.64 3.98 7.65
CA LEU A 119 -16.91 2.68 7.03
C LEU A 119 -17.10 1.55 8.05
N ILE A 120 -16.74 1.78 9.32
CA ILE A 120 -16.87 0.78 10.37
C ILE A 120 -18.29 0.83 10.93
N SER A 121 -19.03 -0.26 10.75
CA SER A 121 -20.36 -0.45 11.34
C SER A 121 -20.25 -0.65 12.87
N PRO A 122 -21.35 -0.50 13.62
CA PRO A 122 -21.37 -0.78 15.07
C PRO A 122 -20.94 -2.21 15.44
N THR A 123 -21.02 -3.13 14.49
CA THR A 123 -20.50 -4.50 14.59
C THR A 123 -19.50 -4.72 13.45
N PRO A 124 -18.24 -5.07 13.71
CA PRO A 124 -17.66 -5.56 14.99
C PRO A 124 -17.44 -4.47 16.04
N LEU A 125 -17.60 -4.82 17.32
CA LEU A 125 -17.23 -3.94 18.42
C LEU A 125 -15.70 -4.02 18.63
N LEU A 126 -14.99 -2.94 18.31
CA LEU A 126 -13.55 -2.84 18.46
C LEU A 126 -13.21 -2.20 19.81
N GLN A 127 -12.38 -2.87 20.59
CA GLN A 127 -11.97 -2.37 21.90
C GLN A 127 -10.99 -1.21 21.76
N GLN A 128 -11.25 -0.09 22.45
CA GLN A 128 -10.32 1.03 22.54
C GLN A 128 -9.05 0.63 23.29
N GLN A 129 -7.89 0.88 22.71
CA GLN A 129 -6.62 0.75 23.40
C GLN A 129 -6.43 1.93 24.35
N THR A 130 -5.99 1.66 25.58
CA THR A 130 -5.82 2.68 26.62
C THR A 130 -4.45 2.55 27.30
N ASP A 131 -4.03 3.63 27.97
CA ASP A 131 -2.94 3.59 28.93
C ASP A 131 -3.37 2.94 30.27
N ALA A 132 -2.46 2.85 31.23
CA ALA A 132 -2.73 2.30 32.54
C ALA A 132 -3.76 3.13 33.33
N GLY A 133 -3.98 4.39 32.99
CA GLY A 133 -4.99 5.27 33.59
C GLY A 133 -6.36 5.15 32.92
N GLY A 134 -6.52 4.30 31.91
CA GLY A 134 -7.76 4.15 31.14
C GLY A 134 -7.97 5.23 30.06
N ASN A 135 -6.98 6.08 29.81
CA ASN A 135 -7.10 7.12 28.79
C ASN A 135 -6.84 6.55 27.39
N PRO A 136 -7.63 6.94 26.38
CA PRO A 136 -7.48 6.43 25.02
C PRO A 136 -6.11 6.69 24.40
N THR A 137 -5.55 5.68 23.74
CA THR A 137 -4.40 5.81 22.83
C THR A 137 -4.89 6.25 21.47
N VAL A 138 -4.21 7.25 20.89
CA VAL A 138 -4.51 7.82 19.58
C VAL A 138 -3.21 7.88 18.75
N GLU A 139 -3.29 7.61 17.46
CA GLU A 139 -2.16 7.68 16.54
C GLU A 139 -2.32 8.85 15.56
N CYS A 140 -1.20 9.48 15.25
CA CYS A 140 -0.99 10.35 14.10
C CYS A 140 -0.17 9.57 13.05
N GLY A 141 -0.82 9.03 12.05
CA GLY A 141 -0.14 8.47 10.88
C GLY A 141 0.28 9.60 9.95
N GLN A 142 1.57 9.74 9.67
CA GLN A 142 2.07 10.79 8.78
C GLN A 142 2.40 10.17 7.42
N PHE A 143 1.96 10.81 6.35
CA PHE A 143 2.24 10.45 4.96
C PHE A 143 2.88 11.64 4.23
N ALA A 144 3.42 11.42 3.04
CA ALA A 144 4.10 12.49 2.31
C ALA A 144 3.19 13.64 1.92
N ASP A 145 1.91 13.37 1.76
CA ASP A 145 0.89 14.32 1.31
C ASP A 145 -0.10 14.74 2.39
N GLY A 146 0.01 14.17 3.61
CA GLY A 146 -0.89 14.52 4.69
C GLY A 146 -0.73 13.65 5.94
N TYR A 147 -1.75 13.65 6.76
CA TYR A 147 -1.79 12.84 7.98
C TYR A 147 -3.14 12.17 8.17
N THR A 148 -3.12 10.99 8.81
CA THR A 148 -4.30 10.37 9.41
C THR A 148 -4.29 10.59 10.92
N TRP A 149 -5.47 10.72 11.51
CA TRP A 149 -5.64 10.89 12.95
C TRP A 149 -6.81 10.08 13.45
N GLY A 150 -6.61 9.33 14.52
CA GLY A 150 -7.69 8.55 15.13
C GLY A 150 -7.24 7.62 16.23
N PRO A 151 -8.18 7.08 17.00
CA PRO A 151 -7.89 6.16 18.10
C PRO A 151 -7.30 4.84 17.60
N VAL A 152 -6.42 4.26 18.42
CA VAL A 152 -5.95 2.90 18.26
C VAL A 152 -6.97 1.97 18.90
N LYS A 153 -7.53 1.07 18.11
CA LYS A 153 -8.45 0.03 18.57
C LYS A 153 -7.88 -1.36 18.28
N VAL A 154 -8.35 -2.36 19.00
CA VAL A 154 -7.88 -3.75 18.84
C VAL A 154 -8.88 -4.54 18.02
N ALA A 155 -8.40 -5.22 16.98
CA ALA A 155 -9.19 -6.05 16.08
C ALA A 155 -8.49 -7.38 15.80
N ASP A 156 -9.25 -8.42 15.49
CA ASP A 156 -8.73 -9.54 14.73
C ASP A 156 -8.76 -9.16 13.25
N VAL A 157 -7.60 -9.18 12.59
CA VAL A 157 -7.47 -8.84 11.17
C VAL A 157 -7.31 -10.12 10.36
N ARG A 158 -8.24 -10.32 9.41
CA ARG A 158 -8.24 -11.49 8.51
C ARG A 158 -8.00 -11.05 7.08
N ILE A 159 -7.04 -11.69 6.44
CA ILE A 159 -6.67 -11.42 5.05
C ILE A 159 -6.43 -12.77 4.39
N SER A 160 -7.23 -13.13 3.37
CA SER A 160 -7.24 -14.47 2.80
C SER A 160 -7.51 -15.54 3.89
N GLY A 161 -6.68 -16.56 4.02
CA GLY A 161 -6.75 -17.57 5.08
C GLY A 161 -5.96 -17.26 6.34
N GLU A 162 -5.30 -16.08 6.42
CA GLU A 162 -4.45 -15.68 7.53
C GLU A 162 -5.21 -14.86 8.57
N LEU A 163 -4.74 -14.93 9.81
CA LEU A 163 -5.29 -14.23 10.97
C LEU A 163 -4.19 -13.57 11.79
N ALA A 164 -4.27 -12.24 11.90
CA ALA A 164 -3.55 -11.46 12.90
C ALA A 164 -4.50 -11.17 14.07
N SER A 165 -4.28 -11.86 15.18
CA SER A 165 -5.17 -11.78 16.34
C SER A 165 -4.84 -10.57 17.20
N SER A 166 -5.89 -9.91 17.73
CA SER A 166 -5.78 -8.78 18.67
C SER A 166 -4.79 -7.70 18.21
N THR A 167 -4.87 -7.35 16.94
CA THR A 167 -3.97 -6.40 16.27
C THR A 167 -4.39 -4.96 16.58
N PRO A 168 -3.48 -4.09 17.07
CA PRO A 168 -3.73 -2.65 17.11
C PRO A 168 -3.90 -2.09 15.71
N ILE A 169 -5.01 -1.38 15.47
CA ILE A 169 -5.34 -0.70 14.20
C ILE A 169 -5.74 0.75 14.48
N GLN A 170 -5.47 1.66 13.54
CA GLN A 170 -6.00 3.03 13.63
C GLN A 170 -7.40 3.10 13.02
N VAL A 171 -8.30 3.78 13.72
CA VAL A 171 -9.64 4.14 13.20
C VAL A 171 -9.61 5.62 12.82
N ILE A 172 -9.39 5.88 11.52
CA ILE A 172 -9.14 7.22 10.97
C ILE A 172 -10.42 8.08 11.06
N GLY A 173 -10.28 9.32 11.58
CA GLY A 173 -11.36 10.32 11.56
C GLY A 173 -12.53 9.96 12.46
N ASP A 174 -12.30 9.24 13.57
CA ASP A 174 -13.32 8.97 14.57
C ASP A 174 -13.79 10.30 15.19
N PRO A 175 -15.09 10.63 15.10
CA PRO A 175 -15.63 11.92 15.58
C PRO A 175 -15.38 12.19 17.08
N ALA A 176 -15.19 11.15 17.88
CA ALA A 176 -14.87 11.29 19.31
C ALA A 176 -13.46 11.90 19.53
N PHE A 177 -12.60 11.93 18.52
CA PHE A 177 -11.24 12.45 18.56
C PHE A 177 -10.99 13.56 17.54
N SER A 178 -11.95 14.48 17.39
CA SER A 178 -11.92 15.55 16.37
C SER A 178 -10.83 16.61 16.61
N ALA A 179 -10.36 16.78 17.84
CA ALA A 179 -9.30 17.73 18.19
C ALA A 179 -7.90 17.13 17.87
N VAL A 180 -7.27 17.64 16.82
CA VAL A 180 -5.94 17.17 16.37
C VAL A 180 -4.84 18.09 16.91
N PRO A 181 -3.84 17.58 17.65
CA PRO A 181 -2.70 18.39 18.09
C PRO A 181 -1.92 18.98 16.91
N ALA A 182 -1.42 20.20 17.08
CA ALA A 182 -0.61 20.88 16.05
C ALA A 182 0.63 20.07 15.62
N SER A 183 1.25 19.32 16.53
CA SER A 183 2.37 18.43 16.23
C SER A 183 2.01 17.28 15.28
N CYS A 184 0.73 16.97 15.07
CA CYS A 184 0.23 16.07 14.04
C CYS A 184 -0.22 16.84 12.79
N SER A 185 -1.07 17.86 12.96
CA SER A 185 -1.73 18.55 11.83
C SER A 185 -0.83 19.51 11.04
N SER A 186 0.36 19.86 11.55
CA SER A 186 1.29 20.76 10.85
C SER A 186 2.03 20.11 9.68
N ILE A 187 1.87 18.80 9.48
CA ILE A 187 2.60 18.03 8.45
C ILE A 187 1.97 18.22 7.06
N GLY A 188 0.64 18.38 7.01
CA GLY A 188 -0.11 18.47 5.76
C GLY A 188 -1.62 18.46 5.99
N PRO A 189 -2.42 18.26 4.94
CA PRO A 189 -3.87 18.14 5.05
C PRO A 189 -4.29 16.83 5.75
N ALA A 190 -5.49 16.86 6.36
CA ALA A 190 -6.07 15.67 6.97
C ALA A 190 -6.59 14.68 5.91
N GLU A 191 -6.19 13.42 6.04
CA GLU A 191 -6.63 12.31 5.17
C GLU A 191 -7.67 11.43 5.86
N ASN A 192 -8.75 12.06 6.35
CA ASN A 192 -9.79 11.44 7.17
C ASN A 192 -11.07 11.08 6.42
N THR A 193 -11.06 11.12 5.09
CA THR A 193 -12.16 10.71 4.21
C THR A 193 -11.64 9.88 3.05
N ALA A 194 -12.48 9.04 2.43
CA ALA A 194 -12.10 8.30 1.23
C ALA A 194 -11.64 9.22 0.09
N GLN A 195 -12.24 10.41 -0.03
CA GLN A 195 -11.84 11.41 -1.03
C GLN A 195 -10.44 11.98 -0.76
N ALA A 196 -10.08 12.25 0.48
CA ALA A 196 -8.77 12.76 0.85
C ALA A 196 -7.70 11.65 0.84
N LEU A 197 -8.01 10.48 1.43
CA LEU A 197 -7.10 9.33 1.50
C LEU A 197 -6.91 8.62 0.14
N GLY A 198 -7.89 8.69 -0.77
CA GLY A 198 -7.91 7.93 -2.04
C GLY A 198 -8.27 6.46 -1.88
N ALA A 199 -8.58 6.01 -0.68
CA ALA A 199 -8.82 4.63 -0.31
C ALA A 199 -9.79 4.56 0.89
N ASN A 200 -10.27 3.37 1.20
CA ASN A 200 -11.09 3.09 2.37
C ASN A 200 -10.25 2.84 3.65
N GLY A 201 -8.95 2.74 3.48
CA GLY A 201 -7.95 2.51 4.52
C GLY A 201 -6.59 2.23 3.90
N VAL A 202 -5.60 1.96 4.74
CA VAL A 202 -4.23 1.62 4.35
C VAL A 202 -3.81 0.34 5.06
N LEU A 203 -3.38 -0.65 4.30
CA LEU A 203 -2.72 -1.87 4.77
C LEU A 203 -1.22 -1.72 4.55
N GLY A 204 -0.52 -1.25 5.59
CA GLY A 204 0.92 -1.13 5.60
C GLY A 204 1.59 -2.49 5.78
N VAL A 205 2.28 -2.95 4.74
CA VAL A 205 3.00 -4.23 4.69
C VAL A 205 4.49 -4.04 4.39
N GLY A 206 5.04 -2.95 4.90
CA GLY A 206 6.45 -2.59 4.76
C GLY A 206 7.40 -3.52 5.52
N VAL A 207 8.67 -3.13 5.54
CA VAL A 207 9.76 -3.96 6.09
C VAL A 207 9.82 -4.00 7.62
N PHE A 208 9.07 -3.16 8.32
CA PHE A 208 9.11 -3.07 9.79
C PHE A 208 7.97 -3.85 10.45
N GLN A 209 8.21 -4.33 11.67
CA GLN A 209 7.17 -4.99 12.47
C GLN A 209 6.21 -4.01 13.12
N GLN A 210 6.71 -2.84 13.55
CA GLN A 210 5.93 -1.75 14.13
C GLN A 210 6.13 -0.46 13.31
N ASP A 211 5.14 0.41 13.34
CA ASP A 211 5.15 1.66 12.56
C ASP A 211 6.13 2.72 13.10
N CYS A 212 6.52 2.63 14.38
CA CYS A 212 7.47 3.56 15.01
C CYS A 212 8.65 2.85 15.70
N GLY A 213 8.50 1.59 16.09
CA GLY A 213 9.54 0.76 16.67
C GLY A 213 10.01 1.23 18.07
N VAL A 214 11.29 0.97 18.32
CA VAL A 214 11.93 1.24 19.63
C VAL A 214 11.93 2.73 19.99
N ALA A 215 11.95 3.63 19.00
CA ALA A 215 11.98 5.06 19.23
C ALA A 215 10.75 5.55 20.02
N CYS A 216 9.54 5.17 19.59
CA CYS A 216 8.30 5.50 20.32
C CYS A 216 8.12 4.73 21.62
N ALA A 217 8.76 3.57 21.76
CA ALA A 217 8.72 2.81 23.00
C ALA A 217 9.59 3.43 24.11
N GLN A 218 10.64 4.15 23.72
CA GLN A 218 11.59 4.79 24.65
C GLN A 218 11.33 6.26 24.88
N THR A 219 10.71 6.94 23.91
CA THR A 219 10.54 8.40 23.93
C THR A 219 9.16 8.77 23.41
N ALA A 220 8.53 9.75 24.07
CA ALA A 220 7.31 10.37 23.54
C ALA A 220 7.67 11.29 22.36
N ILE A 221 7.36 10.85 21.14
CA ILE A 221 7.74 11.56 19.91
C ILE A 221 6.54 12.36 19.40
N PRO A 222 6.63 13.70 19.28
CA PRO A 222 5.55 14.51 18.71
C PRO A 222 5.22 14.08 17.28
N GLY A 223 3.92 14.02 16.97
CA GLY A 223 3.46 13.60 15.64
C GLY A 223 3.37 12.09 15.44
N THR A 224 3.38 11.28 16.52
CA THR A 224 3.22 9.82 16.45
C THR A 224 2.07 9.34 17.34
N TYR A 225 2.34 9.02 18.60
CA TYR A 225 1.37 8.50 19.56
C TYR A 225 0.99 9.52 20.60
N TYR A 226 -0.27 9.46 21.03
CA TYR A 226 -0.86 10.36 22.02
C TYR A 226 -1.72 9.58 22.98
N ILE A 227 -1.80 10.09 24.23
CA ILE A 227 -2.82 9.71 25.21
C ILE A 227 -3.80 10.88 25.30
N CYS A 228 -5.10 10.59 25.19
CA CYS A 228 -6.15 11.60 25.08
C CYS A 228 -7.15 11.51 26.26
N PRO A 229 -6.79 12.01 27.47
CA PRO A 229 -7.76 12.25 28.53
C PRO A 229 -8.75 13.36 28.12
N SER A 230 -9.81 13.55 28.91
CA SER A 230 -10.81 14.61 28.68
C SER A 230 -10.23 16.04 28.69
N SER A 231 -9.05 16.23 29.27
CA SER A 231 -8.28 17.50 29.26
C SER A 231 -7.56 17.81 27.97
N GLY A 232 -7.53 16.89 27.01
CA GLY A 232 -6.87 17.04 25.71
C GLY A 232 -5.75 16.04 25.48
N CYS A 233 -5.37 15.85 24.21
CA CYS A 233 -4.36 14.88 23.80
C CYS A 233 -2.94 15.37 24.09
N GLN A 234 -2.10 14.50 24.60
CA GLN A 234 -0.69 14.75 24.89
C GLN A 234 0.17 13.66 24.22
N THR A 235 1.33 14.07 23.66
CA THR A 235 2.30 13.12 23.11
C THR A 235 2.73 12.10 24.17
N ALA A 236 2.77 10.83 23.79
CA ALA A 236 3.05 9.74 24.71
C ALA A 236 3.99 8.73 24.09
N GLN A 237 4.65 7.96 24.95
CA GLN A 237 5.31 6.72 24.54
C GLN A 237 4.24 5.66 24.23
N ALA A 238 4.58 4.78 23.27
CA ALA A 238 3.79 3.59 22.97
C ALA A 238 4.72 2.38 22.98
N SER A 239 4.49 1.43 23.88
CA SER A 239 5.27 0.18 23.88
C SER A 239 5.12 -0.53 22.54
N LEU A 240 6.08 -1.39 22.18
CA LEU A 240 6.07 -2.10 20.90
C LEU A 240 4.75 -2.81 20.63
N SER A 241 4.12 -3.40 21.64
CA SER A 241 2.83 -4.09 21.52
C SER A 241 1.62 -3.15 21.42
N GLN A 242 1.79 -1.86 21.75
CA GLN A 242 0.74 -0.85 21.67
C GLN A 242 0.79 -0.03 20.37
N GLN A 243 1.89 -0.13 19.64
CA GLN A 243 2.03 0.49 18.32
C GLN A 243 1.25 -0.30 17.26
N LEU A 244 0.94 0.33 16.13
CA LEU A 244 0.41 -0.41 15.00
C LEU A 244 1.42 -1.45 14.54
N GLN A 245 0.93 -2.69 14.40
CA GLN A 245 1.73 -3.83 14.00
C GLN A 245 1.57 -4.08 12.49
N ASN A 246 2.63 -4.54 11.84
CA ASN A 246 2.49 -5.17 10.53
C ASN A 246 1.62 -6.42 10.68
N PRO A 247 0.40 -6.46 10.12
CA PRO A 247 -0.48 -7.61 10.34
C PRO A 247 0.12 -8.93 9.87
N VAL A 248 0.99 -8.90 8.86
CA VAL A 248 1.68 -10.07 8.32
C VAL A 248 2.61 -10.68 9.37
N GLY A 249 3.38 -9.86 10.09
CA GLY A 249 4.26 -10.33 11.16
C GLY A 249 3.53 -10.99 12.33
N MET A 250 2.21 -10.80 12.43
CA MET A 250 1.37 -11.39 13.47
C MET A 250 0.67 -12.70 13.06
N PHE A 251 0.79 -13.13 11.81
CA PHE A 251 0.23 -14.40 11.35
C PHE A 251 0.92 -15.59 12.04
N SER A 252 0.21 -16.69 12.20
CA SER A 252 0.77 -17.93 12.78
C SER A 252 1.74 -18.63 11.81
N ARG A 253 1.60 -18.39 10.51
CA ARG A 253 2.43 -18.86 9.40
C ARG A 253 2.57 -17.74 8.39
N ASP A 254 3.44 -17.92 7.41
CA ASP A 254 3.60 -16.97 6.29
C ASP A 254 3.85 -15.52 6.77
N ASN A 255 4.55 -15.37 7.91
CA ASN A 255 4.68 -14.14 8.69
C ASN A 255 6.02 -13.40 8.51
N ASN A 256 6.86 -13.84 7.59
CA ASN A 256 8.21 -13.30 7.42
C ASN A 256 8.32 -12.24 6.29
N GLY A 257 7.20 -11.92 5.65
CA GLY A 257 7.16 -10.94 4.57
C GLY A 257 6.02 -11.16 3.60
N VAL A 258 6.02 -10.37 2.53
CA VAL A 258 5.02 -10.44 1.47
C VAL A 258 5.67 -10.43 0.09
N ILE A 259 4.93 -10.88 -0.92
CA ILE A 259 5.25 -10.75 -2.32
C ILE A 259 4.07 -10.07 -3.02
N ILE A 260 4.31 -8.95 -3.68
CA ILE A 260 3.33 -8.34 -4.59
C ILE A 260 3.68 -8.78 -6.01
N ALA A 261 2.75 -9.49 -6.64
CA ALA A 261 2.91 -10.01 -8.00
C ALA A 261 1.86 -9.36 -8.92
N LEU A 262 2.31 -8.48 -9.82
CA LEU A 262 1.46 -7.81 -10.79
C LEU A 262 1.87 -8.19 -12.22
N PRO A 263 0.93 -8.39 -13.15
CA PRO A 263 1.25 -8.55 -14.56
C PRO A 263 1.77 -7.23 -15.16
N SER A 264 2.46 -7.30 -16.29
CA SER A 264 2.86 -6.12 -17.05
C SER A 264 1.64 -5.40 -17.63
N VAL A 265 1.76 -4.08 -17.77
CA VAL A 265 0.76 -3.26 -18.47
C VAL A 265 1.33 -2.72 -19.79
N PRO A 266 0.50 -2.54 -20.82
CA PRO A 266 0.91 -1.90 -22.06
C PRO A 266 1.44 -0.47 -21.84
N ALA A 267 2.26 0.03 -22.75
CA ALA A 267 2.80 1.40 -22.66
C ALA A 267 1.71 2.50 -22.64
N ILE A 268 0.53 2.22 -23.18
CA ILE A 268 -0.64 3.11 -23.15
C ILE A 268 -1.45 2.99 -21.85
N GLY A 269 -1.10 2.06 -20.95
CA GLY A 269 -1.85 1.73 -19.74
C GLY A 269 -2.91 0.64 -19.95
N ALA A 270 -3.69 0.40 -18.90
CA ALA A 270 -4.81 -0.54 -18.87
C ALA A 270 -5.97 0.00 -18.02
N ALA A 271 -7.20 -0.42 -18.31
CA ALA A 271 -8.38 -0.02 -17.55
C ALA A 271 -8.31 -0.46 -16.08
N GLY A 272 -7.65 -1.58 -15.83
CA GLY A 272 -7.34 -2.10 -14.51
C GLY A 272 -6.40 -3.29 -14.59
N VAL A 273 -5.89 -3.71 -13.45
CA VAL A 273 -4.96 -4.84 -13.33
C VAL A 273 -5.35 -5.65 -12.10
N SER A 274 -5.39 -6.97 -12.24
CA SER A 274 -5.52 -7.90 -11.12
C SER A 274 -4.21 -8.63 -10.88
N GLY A 275 -3.84 -8.80 -9.61
CA GLY A 275 -2.64 -9.49 -9.18
C GLY A 275 -2.82 -10.18 -7.85
N SER A 276 -1.72 -10.44 -7.17
CA SER A 276 -1.70 -11.16 -5.89
C SER A 276 -0.79 -10.49 -4.88
N LEU A 277 -1.27 -10.38 -3.66
CA LEU A 277 -0.49 -10.20 -2.45
C LEU A 277 -0.33 -11.57 -1.81
N ILE A 278 0.88 -12.10 -1.79
CA ILE A 278 1.21 -13.44 -1.32
C ILE A 278 1.94 -13.30 0.01
N PHE A 279 1.43 -13.94 1.05
CA PHE A 279 2.04 -13.91 2.38
C PHE A 279 3.12 -14.97 2.51
N GLY A 280 4.18 -14.64 3.24
CA GLY A 280 5.37 -15.44 3.44
C GLY A 280 6.37 -15.37 2.27
N ILE A 281 7.64 -15.61 2.58
CA ILE A 281 8.74 -15.74 1.64
C ILE A 281 9.42 -17.07 1.89
N GLY A 282 9.28 -18.02 0.94
CA GLY A 282 9.83 -19.36 1.05
C GLY A 282 9.21 -20.26 2.11
N THR A 283 8.03 -19.92 2.59
CA THR A 283 7.27 -20.70 3.58
C THR A 283 6.40 -21.77 2.92
N GLN A 284 6.06 -21.57 1.64
CA GLN A 284 5.24 -22.46 0.82
C GLN A 284 5.82 -22.59 -0.59
N GLY A 285 5.33 -23.55 -1.39
CA GLY A 285 5.80 -23.77 -2.76
C GLY A 285 5.48 -22.64 -3.75
N ASN A 286 4.47 -21.79 -3.44
CA ASN A 286 4.03 -20.69 -4.29
C ASN A 286 4.76 -19.35 -4.02
N ASN A 287 5.57 -19.27 -2.95
CA ASN A 287 6.22 -18.03 -2.50
C ASN A 287 7.75 -18.13 -2.40
N LEU A 288 8.35 -19.01 -3.17
CA LEU A 288 9.80 -19.15 -3.23
C LEU A 288 10.44 -17.91 -3.89
N PRO A 289 11.59 -17.41 -3.36
CA PRO A 289 12.27 -16.22 -3.89
C PRO A 289 12.88 -16.43 -5.30
N GLY A 290 13.16 -17.68 -5.69
CA GLY A 290 13.70 -18.00 -7.02
C GLY A 290 15.01 -17.29 -7.30
N ILE A 291 15.06 -16.54 -8.41
CA ILE A 291 16.24 -15.78 -8.86
C ILE A 291 16.16 -14.28 -8.53
N ALA A 292 15.20 -13.86 -7.71
CA ALA A 292 15.04 -12.47 -7.32
C ALA A 292 16.34 -11.92 -6.71
N GLN A 293 16.73 -10.73 -7.14
CA GLN A 293 17.93 -10.05 -6.64
C GLN A 293 17.60 -9.35 -5.33
N ILE A 294 18.36 -9.65 -4.28
CA ILE A 294 18.16 -9.08 -2.96
C ILE A 294 18.83 -7.71 -2.88
N ILE A 295 18.09 -6.72 -2.46
CA ILE A 295 18.57 -5.38 -2.10
C ILE A 295 18.42 -5.24 -0.58
N GLN A 296 19.51 -5.39 0.16
CA GLN A 296 19.52 -5.17 1.60
C GLN A 296 19.25 -3.69 1.88
N VAL A 297 18.25 -3.41 2.70
CA VAL A 297 17.92 -2.06 3.11
C VAL A 297 18.58 -1.72 4.45
N ASP A 298 18.72 -0.44 4.74
CA ASP A 298 19.17 0.01 6.05
C ASP A 298 18.17 -0.44 7.12
N PRO A 299 18.61 -1.13 8.19
CA PRO A 299 17.71 -1.73 9.16
C PRO A 299 16.93 -0.71 10.01
N ASN A 300 17.35 0.55 10.03
CA ASN A 300 16.68 1.59 10.81
C ASN A 300 15.74 2.45 9.96
N THR A 301 15.99 2.52 8.65
CA THR A 301 15.21 3.40 7.76
C THR A 301 14.45 2.65 6.68
N GLY A 302 14.79 1.38 6.40
CA GLY A 302 14.23 0.61 5.29
C GLY A 302 14.70 1.10 3.91
N MET A 303 15.70 1.99 3.85
CA MET A 303 16.13 2.65 2.62
C MET A 303 17.37 1.99 2.00
N PHE A 304 17.55 2.25 0.72
CA PHE A 304 18.73 1.85 -0.06
C PHE A 304 19.15 3.00 -0.98
N THR A 305 20.20 2.81 -1.78
CA THR A 305 20.69 3.84 -2.70
C THR A 305 20.25 3.53 -4.14
N THR A 306 19.74 4.55 -4.85
CA THR A 306 19.53 4.51 -6.31
C THR A 306 20.50 5.44 -7.00
N ILE A 307 21.13 4.98 -8.09
CA ILE A 307 22.03 5.78 -8.93
C ILE A 307 21.40 5.90 -10.33
N LEU A 308 21.08 7.13 -10.72
CA LEU A 308 20.53 7.46 -12.03
C LEU A 308 21.36 8.60 -12.68
N ASN A 309 21.94 8.35 -13.85
CA ASN A 309 22.70 9.36 -14.60
C ASN A 309 23.78 10.08 -13.75
N LYS A 310 24.50 9.33 -12.91
CA LYS A 310 25.50 9.82 -11.94
C LYS A 310 24.95 10.60 -10.74
N PHE A 311 23.65 10.82 -10.65
CA PHE A 311 23.02 11.32 -9.43
C PHE A 311 22.80 10.15 -8.46
N THR A 312 23.08 10.40 -7.19
CA THR A 312 22.91 9.40 -6.13
C THR A 312 21.76 9.81 -5.22
N TYR A 313 20.78 8.95 -5.14
CA TYR A 313 19.60 9.06 -4.25
C TYR A 313 19.83 8.09 -3.09
N SER A 314 20.38 8.59 -1.98
CA SER A 314 20.78 7.77 -0.83
C SER A 314 19.62 7.26 0.01
N ASN A 315 18.43 7.82 -0.17
CA ASN A 315 17.22 7.53 0.60
C ASN A 315 16.10 7.01 -0.32
N SER A 316 16.41 5.96 -1.08
CA SER A 316 15.48 5.32 -2.01
C SER A 316 14.70 4.20 -1.33
N PHE A 317 13.48 3.96 -1.80
CA PHE A 317 12.59 2.91 -1.30
C PHE A 317 11.66 2.43 -2.41
N ILE A 318 11.02 1.26 -2.19
CA ILE A 318 10.03 0.67 -3.10
C ILE A 318 8.68 0.71 -2.40
N ASP A 319 7.72 1.43 -3.01
CA ASP A 319 6.46 1.81 -2.37
C ASP A 319 5.24 1.56 -3.27
N SER A 320 4.47 0.52 -2.96
CA SER A 320 3.22 0.24 -3.69
C SER A 320 2.09 1.23 -3.38
N GLY A 321 2.22 2.05 -2.34
CA GLY A 321 1.30 3.12 -1.99
C GLY A 321 1.47 4.37 -2.86
N SER A 322 2.64 4.56 -3.49
CA SER A 322 2.93 5.67 -4.38
C SER A 322 2.48 5.38 -5.82
N ASN A 323 1.76 6.33 -6.44
CA ASN A 323 1.10 6.12 -7.74
C ASN A 323 1.97 6.43 -8.96
N ALA A 324 3.22 6.88 -8.77
CA ALA A 324 4.21 7.12 -9.82
C ALA A 324 5.63 6.89 -9.29
N LEU A 325 6.63 6.89 -10.18
CA LEU A 325 8.03 6.96 -9.79
C LEU A 325 8.35 8.41 -9.43
N TYR A 326 8.76 8.69 -8.18
CA TYR A 326 9.06 10.05 -7.76
C TYR A 326 10.56 10.22 -7.47
N PHE A 327 11.20 11.13 -8.21
CA PHE A 327 12.62 11.43 -8.03
C PHE A 327 12.92 12.87 -8.45
N ALA A 328 13.96 13.44 -7.86
CA ALA A 328 14.38 14.79 -8.22
C ALA A 328 14.96 14.78 -9.64
N ASN A 329 14.30 15.46 -10.56
CA ASN A 329 14.74 15.58 -11.95
C ASN A 329 14.38 16.94 -12.51
N THR A 330 15.40 17.73 -12.89
CA THR A 330 15.22 19.05 -13.48
C THR A 330 15.12 19.03 -15.02
N ASN A 331 15.39 17.87 -15.65
CA ASN A 331 15.43 17.74 -17.11
C ASN A 331 14.12 17.25 -17.74
N ILE A 332 13.21 16.72 -16.90
CA ILE A 332 11.89 16.27 -17.37
C ILE A 332 10.85 17.31 -16.91
N PRO A 333 10.15 17.96 -17.85
CA PRO A 333 9.16 18.97 -17.46
C PRO A 333 7.97 18.33 -16.78
N VAL A 334 7.44 18.98 -15.76
CA VAL A 334 6.18 18.61 -15.11
C VAL A 334 4.99 18.97 -16.01
N CYS A 335 3.87 18.29 -15.82
CA CYS A 335 2.65 18.56 -16.58
C CYS A 335 2.03 19.92 -16.20
N SER A 336 1.56 20.66 -17.18
CA SER A 336 0.92 21.95 -16.95
C SER A 336 -0.45 21.84 -16.27
N SER A 337 -1.18 20.75 -16.51
CA SER A 337 -2.49 20.50 -15.91
C SER A 337 -2.44 19.86 -14.52
N ASN A 338 -1.35 19.18 -14.20
CA ASN A 338 -1.12 18.53 -12.91
C ASN A 338 0.37 18.35 -12.67
N SER A 339 0.96 19.25 -11.91
CA SER A 339 2.39 19.28 -11.62
C SER A 339 2.90 18.12 -10.75
N ALA A 340 2.01 17.21 -10.28
CA ALA A 340 2.42 16.00 -9.59
C ALA A 340 3.03 14.95 -10.52
N PHE A 341 2.82 15.10 -11.85
CA PHE A 341 3.36 14.18 -12.86
C PHE A 341 4.28 14.88 -13.84
N ASP A 342 5.15 14.08 -14.46
CA ASP A 342 6.05 14.49 -15.52
C ASP A 342 5.39 14.40 -16.89
N CYS A 343 5.73 15.36 -17.77
CA CYS A 343 5.21 15.47 -19.13
C CYS A 343 6.34 15.72 -20.13
N PRO A 344 7.24 14.76 -20.35
CA PRO A 344 8.27 14.91 -21.38
C PRO A 344 7.66 15.02 -22.77
N VAL A 345 8.34 15.72 -23.70
CA VAL A 345 7.91 15.85 -25.10
C VAL A 345 7.81 14.50 -25.81
N SER A 346 8.72 13.58 -25.47
CA SER A 346 8.72 12.17 -25.90
C SER A 346 9.04 11.28 -24.72
N THR A 347 8.54 10.03 -24.77
CA THR A 347 8.83 9.04 -23.72
C THR A 347 10.34 8.90 -23.53
N GLN A 348 10.80 9.07 -22.30
CA GLN A 348 12.20 8.88 -21.90
C GLN A 348 12.40 7.45 -21.45
N THR A 349 13.45 6.80 -21.98
CA THR A 349 13.92 5.50 -21.49
C THR A 349 15.12 5.73 -20.59
N LEU A 350 15.00 5.31 -19.35
CA LEU A 350 15.98 5.54 -18.29
C LEU A 350 16.46 4.22 -17.71
N SER A 351 17.67 4.24 -17.14
CA SER A 351 18.28 3.10 -16.46
C SER A 351 18.89 3.55 -15.16
N ALA A 352 18.47 2.97 -14.04
CA ALA A 352 19.00 3.26 -12.72
C ALA A 352 19.53 1.99 -12.07
N THR A 353 20.52 2.14 -11.20
CA THR A 353 21.07 1.05 -10.39
C THR A 353 20.64 1.20 -8.96
N ASN A 354 19.91 0.22 -8.44
CA ASN A 354 19.58 0.10 -7.02
C ASN A 354 20.68 -0.69 -6.32
N GLN A 355 21.23 -0.12 -5.26
CA GLN A 355 22.32 -0.67 -4.47
C GLN A 355 21.90 -0.76 -3.01
N GLY A 356 21.93 -1.99 -2.47
CA GLY A 356 21.68 -2.23 -1.05
C GLY A 356 22.82 -1.73 -0.15
N THR A 357 22.63 -1.85 1.15
CA THR A 357 23.65 -1.51 2.16
C THR A 357 24.89 -2.41 2.08
N GLY A 358 24.76 -3.59 1.43
CA GLY A 358 25.88 -4.46 1.04
C GLY A 358 26.41 -4.17 -0.37
N SER A 359 27.06 -5.15 -0.97
CA SER A 359 27.61 -5.05 -2.33
C SER A 359 26.61 -5.37 -3.45
N ALA A 360 25.40 -5.85 -3.08
CA ALA A 360 24.40 -6.23 -4.06
C ALA A 360 23.82 -5.00 -4.77
N ALA A 361 23.79 -5.05 -6.09
CA ALA A 361 23.23 -4.00 -6.93
C ALA A 361 22.43 -4.61 -8.09
N ASN A 362 21.35 -3.95 -8.48
CA ASN A 362 20.51 -4.35 -9.59
C ASN A 362 20.16 -3.16 -10.48
N THR A 363 20.27 -3.34 -11.78
CA THR A 363 19.92 -2.30 -12.76
C THR A 363 18.47 -2.46 -13.20
N VAL A 364 17.71 -1.37 -13.10
CA VAL A 364 16.31 -1.26 -13.47
C VAL A 364 16.16 -0.33 -14.66
N ASN A 365 15.61 -0.85 -15.76
CA ASN A 365 15.18 -0.04 -16.90
C ASN A 365 13.71 0.34 -16.72
N PHE A 366 13.39 1.61 -16.96
CA PHE A 366 12.03 2.14 -16.84
C PHE A 366 11.79 3.27 -17.86
N ASN A 367 10.53 3.55 -18.11
CA ASN A 367 10.12 4.63 -19.00
C ASN A 367 9.38 5.72 -18.24
N VAL A 368 9.53 6.96 -18.70
CA VAL A 368 8.75 8.12 -18.27
C VAL A 368 8.02 8.68 -19.47
N ALA A 369 6.71 8.53 -19.50
CA ALA A 369 5.85 9.03 -20.57
C ALA A 369 5.16 10.34 -20.17
N ASN A 370 4.60 11.03 -21.16
CA ASN A 370 3.80 12.22 -20.92
C ASN A 370 2.46 11.82 -20.28
N ALA A 371 2.32 12.07 -18.97
CA ALA A 371 1.14 11.66 -18.20
C ALA A 371 -0.14 12.33 -18.70
N GLN A 372 -0.09 13.62 -19.06
CA GLN A 372 -1.25 14.35 -19.59
C GLN A 372 -1.76 13.75 -20.91
N THR A 373 -0.84 13.35 -21.79
CA THR A 373 -1.20 12.67 -23.05
C THR A 373 -1.80 11.28 -22.78
N LEU A 374 -1.24 10.51 -21.85
CA LEU A 374 -1.77 9.19 -21.50
C LEU A 374 -3.19 9.29 -20.93
N PHE A 375 -3.43 10.22 -20.02
CA PHE A 375 -4.74 10.40 -19.39
C PHE A 375 -5.79 10.91 -20.38
N ALA A 376 -5.41 11.82 -21.28
CA ALA A 376 -6.32 12.34 -22.29
C ALA A 376 -6.71 11.27 -23.32
N ALA A 377 -5.76 10.42 -23.72
CA ALA A 377 -6.01 9.34 -24.67
C ALA A 377 -6.81 8.17 -24.07
N ASN A 378 -6.69 7.94 -22.76
CA ASN A 378 -7.25 6.77 -22.08
C ASN A 378 -7.93 7.16 -20.75
N PRO A 379 -9.05 7.93 -20.79
CA PRO A 379 -9.66 8.48 -19.57
C PRO A 379 -10.32 7.44 -18.65
N SER A 380 -10.47 6.22 -19.12
CA SER A 380 -10.99 5.07 -18.34
C SER A 380 -9.90 4.10 -17.86
N PHE A 381 -8.62 4.44 -18.07
CA PHE A 381 -7.51 3.61 -17.61
C PHE A 381 -7.01 4.07 -16.25
N PHE A 382 -6.63 3.09 -15.41
CA PHE A 382 -6.18 3.33 -14.05
C PHE A 382 -4.82 2.68 -13.74
N ALA A 383 -4.26 1.88 -14.63
CA ALA A 383 -2.95 1.25 -14.48
C ALA A 383 -1.99 1.72 -15.58
N PHE A 384 -0.90 2.38 -15.19
CA PHE A 384 0.11 2.93 -16.09
C PHE A 384 1.52 2.62 -15.56
N GLY A 385 2.32 1.87 -16.33
CA GLY A 385 3.67 1.43 -15.93
C GLY A 385 4.78 2.45 -16.18
N ASN A 386 4.45 3.66 -16.66
CA ASN A 386 5.41 4.66 -17.12
C ASN A 386 5.09 6.08 -16.64
N LEU A 387 4.42 6.20 -15.50
CA LEU A 387 4.20 7.47 -14.82
C LEU A 387 5.38 7.81 -13.90
N ALA A 388 5.82 9.05 -13.96
CA ALA A 388 6.78 9.61 -13.01
C ALA A 388 6.33 11.01 -12.59
N GLY A 389 6.95 11.53 -11.53
CA GLY A 389 6.78 12.87 -11.03
C GLY A 389 8.02 13.35 -10.28
N THR A 390 8.11 14.64 -10.04
CA THR A 390 9.25 15.22 -9.35
C THR A 390 9.14 15.05 -7.84
N ASN A 391 10.27 14.78 -7.19
CA ASN A 391 10.43 14.84 -5.75
C ASN A 391 11.26 16.08 -5.37
N SER A 392 10.83 16.84 -4.38
CA SER A 392 11.59 18.00 -3.87
C SER A 392 12.81 17.60 -3.05
N ASP A 393 12.81 16.40 -2.44
CA ASP A 393 13.95 15.85 -1.75
C ASP A 393 14.92 15.21 -2.78
N THR A 394 16.03 15.84 -3.00
CA THR A 394 17.05 15.41 -3.99
C THR A 394 17.78 14.14 -3.59
N THR A 395 17.60 13.66 -2.37
CA THR A 395 18.20 12.42 -1.87
C THR A 395 17.28 11.21 -2.06
N ARG A 396 16.01 11.41 -2.46
CA ARG A 396 15.00 10.35 -2.54
C ARG A 396 14.69 9.92 -3.96
N PHE A 397 14.60 8.62 -4.14
CA PHE A 397 13.96 7.98 -5.28
C PHE A 397 12.90 7.02 -4.75
N ASP A 398 11.65 7.35 -5.01
CA ASP A 398 10.50 6.52 -4.68
C ASP A 398 10.14 5.66 -5.90
N TRP A 399 10.34 4.35 -5.76
CA TRP A 399 9.95 3.35 -6.73
C TRP A 399 8.49 2.95 -6.50
N GLY A 400 7.56 3.84 -6.90
CA GLY A 400 6.12 3.64 -6.73
C GLY A 400 5.53 2.50 -7.55
N LEU A 401 4.20 2.39 -7.59
CA LEU A 401 3.48 1.28 -8.21
C LEU A 401 3.86 0.96 -9.67
N PRO A 402 4.28 1.93 -10.53
CA PRO A 402 4.80 1.59 -11.86
C PRO A 402 5.95 0.58 -11.85
N PHE A 403 6.75 0.55 -10.78
CA PHE A 403 7.83 -0.41 -10.62
C PHE A 403 7.33 -1.86 -10.47
N PHE A 404 6.15 -2.07 -9.90
CA PHE A 404 5.60 -3.41 -9.60
C PHE A 404 5.02 -4.10 -10.83
N PHE A 405 4.61 -3.37 -11.86
CA PHE A 405 4.02 -3.98 -13.05
C PHE A 405 5.02 -4.88 -13.80
N GLY A 406 4.62 -6.12 -14.03
CA GLY A 406 5.45 -7.16 -14.65
C GLY A 406 6.47 -7.78 -13.70
N ARG A 407 6.36 -7.57 -12.38
CA ARG A 407 7.31 -8.07 -11.38
C ARG A 407 6.66 -8.84 -10.25
N LYS A 408 7.48 -9.63 -9.57
CA LYS A 408 7.26 -10.09 -8.20
C LYS A 408 8.19 -9.29 -7.31
N VAL A 409 7.64 -8.46 -6.44
CA VAL A 409 8.40 -7.64 -5.50
C VAL A 409 8.24 -8.24 -4.11
N PHE A 410 9.34 -8.62 -3.49
CA PHE A 410 9.42 -9.24 -2.18
C PHE A 410 9.75 -8.17 -1.14
N VAL A 411 9.06 -8.20 -0.02
CA VAL A 411 9.24 -7.31 1.13
C VAL A 411 9.45 -8.19 2.36
N ALA A 412 10.69 -8.34 2.80
CA ALA A 412 11.02 -9.17 3.97
C ALA A 412 10.98 -8.32 5.24
N ILE A 413 10.27 -8.81 6.25
CA ILE A 413 10.09 -8.13 7.53
C ILE A 413 11.37 -8.24 8.38
N GLU A 414 11.74 -7.16 9.06
CA GLU A 414 12.89 -7.10 9.95
C GLU A 414 12.94 -8.24 10.97
N GLY A 415 14.14 -8.77 11.19
CA GLY A 415 14.39 -9.84 12.13
C GLY A 415 13.80 -11.21 11.75
N GLN A 416 13.02 -11.31 10.67
CA GLN A 416 12.40 -12.55 10.22
C GLN A 416 13.33 -13.32 9.27
N ASN A 417 13.35 -14.66 9.46
CA ASN A 417 14.15 -15.53 8.60
C ASN A 417 13.41 -15.88 7.31
N THR A 418 14.12 -15.80 6.19
CA THR A 418 13.67 -16.30 4.89
C THR A 418 14.76 -17.19 4.27
N PRO A 419 14.47 -18.00 3.24
CA PRO A 419 15.51 -18.75 2.53
C PRO A 419 16.59 -17.87 1.89
N ALA A 420 16.29 -16.59 1.65
CA ALA A 420 17.21 -15.62 1.06
C ALA A 420 18.02 -14.82 2.09
N GLY A 421 17.78 -15.00 3.37
CA GLY A 421 18.44 -14.31 4.48
C GLY A 421 17.46 -13.72 5.48
N VAL A 422 18.01 -12.98 6.44
CA VAL A 422 17.22 -12.28 7.47
C VAL A 422 16.80 -10.91 6.94
N GLY A 423 15.52 -10.53 7.14
CA GLY A 423 15.02 -9.19 6.86
C GLY A 423 15.62 -8.12 7.81
N PRO A 424 15.54 -6.82 7.45
CA PRO A 424 14.74 -6.30 6.36
C PRO A 424 15.50 -6.28 5.01
N TYR A 425 14.80 -6.64 3.95
CA TYR A 425 15.29 -6.47 2.59
C TYR A 425 14.12 -6.36 1.59
N MET A 426 14.39 -5.80 0.41
CA MET A 426 13.56 -5.89 -0.77
C MET A 426 14.21 -6.84 -1.78
N ALA A 427 13.39 -7.54 -2.62
CA ALA A 427 13.93 -8.32 -3.73
C ALA A 427 12.96 -8.32 -4.93
N TYR A 428 13.50 -8.45 -6.16
CA TYR A 428 12.68 -8.43 -7.38
C TYR A 428 13.41 -9.04 -8.59
#